data_f373c459c3444d77d01d887039120992
#
_entry.id   f373c459c3444d77d01d887039120992
#
_cell.length_a   1.000
_cell.length_b   1.000
_cell.length_c   1.000
_cell.angle_alpha   90.00
_cell.angle_beta   90.00
_cell.angle_gamma   90.00
#
_symmetry.space_group_name_H-M   'P 1'
#
loop_
_entity.id
_entity.type
_entity.pdbx_description
1 polymer ?
#
loop_
_entity_poly.entity_id
_entity_poly.type
_entity_poly.pdbx_seq_one_letter_code
_entity_poly.pdbx_strand_id
1 'polypeptide(L)'
;MYVLNDRIEMNPAVCHGKPVVRGTRVLVAQLLGALAGGDSIEDVLADYPSVTAEDLSAVFAFAGSLAQFEDIPYSESVVAL
;
A
#
# COMPACT_ATOMS: atom_id res chain seq x y z
N MET A 1 -0.85 -15.05 7.39
CA MET A 1 -0.88 -13.60 7.41
C MET A 1 0.51 -13.03 7.34
N TYR A 2 0.65 -12.04 6.57
CA TYR A 2 1.94 -11.54 6.22
C TYR A 2 2.09 -10.12 6.70
N VAL A 3 3.01 -9.90 7.62
CA VAL A 3 3.23 -8.58 8.20
C VAL A 3 4.58 -8.09 7.72
N LEU A 4 4.58 -7.00 6.98
CA LEU A 4 5.78 -6.47 6.39
C LEU A 4 6.45 -5.43 7.23
N ASN A 5 5.65 -4.65 7.90
CA ASN A 5 6.16 -3.61 8.76
C ASN A 5 5.06 -3.22 9.73
N ASP A 6 5.43 -2.52 10.77
CA ASP A 6 4.50 -2.18 11.83
C ASP A 6 3.69 -0.92 11.56
N ARG A 7 3.88 -0.29 10.41
CA ARG A 7 3.11 0.90 10.05
C ARG A 7 1.86 0.58 9.24
N ILE A 8 1.73 -0.65 8.78
CA ILE A 8 0.57 -1.10 8.01
C ILE A 8 -0.20 -2.09 8.85
N GLU A 9 -1.48 -1.86 8.97
CA GLU A 9 -2.36 -2.67 9.80
C GLU A 9 -3.47 -3.27 8.96
N MET A 10 -3.79 -4.53 9.21
CA MET A 10 -4.97 -5.18 8.65
C MET A 10 -5.75 -5.76 9.81
N ASN A 11 -6.84 -5.10 10.14
CA ASN A 11 -7.66 -5.46 11.30
C ASN A 11 -9.11 -5.52 10.84
N PRO A 12 -9.80 -6.66 11.02
CA PRO A 12 -11.19 -6.78 10.57
C PRO A 12 -12.12 -5.71 11.14
N ALA A 13 -11.77 -5.15 12.29
CA ALA A 13 -12.58 -4.09 12.90
C ALA A 13 -12.31 -2.72 12.29
N VAL A 14 -11.31 -2.60 11.43
CA VAL A 14 -10.97 -1.32 10.81
C VAL A 14 -11.04 -1.47 9.30
N CYS A 15 -11.95 -0.73 8.67
CA CYS A 15 -12.10 -0.72 7.21
C CYS A 15 -12.21 -2.13 6.63
N HIS A 16 -12.91 -3.01 7.34
CA HIS A 16 -13.17 -4.39 6.90
C HIS A 16 -11.90 -5.21 6.67
N GLY A 17 -10.84 -4.89 7.39
CA GLY A 17 -9.60 -5.66 7.28
C GLY A 17 -8.70 -5.26 6.13
N LYS A 18 -9.07 -4.23 5.38
CA LYS A 18 -8.20 -3.75 4.31
C LYS A 18 -6.94 -3.11 4.91
N PRO A 19 -5.82 -3.14 4.20
CA PRO A 19 -4.61 -2.50 4.71
C PRO A 19 -4.80 -1.00 4.90
N VAL A 20 -4.46 -0.53 6.08
CA VAL A 20 -4.52 0.90 6.43
C VAL A 20 -3.19 1.29 7.06
N VAL A 21 -2.93 2.59 7.06
CA VAL A 21 -1.82 3.13 7.85
C VAL A 21 -2.22 3.01 9.33
N ARG A 22 -1.38 2.38 10.13
CA ARG A 22 -1.67 2.12 11.53
C ARG A 22 -2.08 3.39 12.26
N GLY A 23 -3.11 3.29 13.07
CA GLY A 23 -3.61 4.42 13.83
C GLY A 23 -4.50 5.35 13.04
N THR A 24 -4.79 5.01 11.79
CA THR A 24 -5.66 5.84 10.95
C THR A 24 -6.68 4.95 10.27
N ARG A 25 -7.60 5.58 9.55
CA ARG A 25 -8.49 4.87 8.64
C ARG A 25 -8.14 5.14 7.19
N VAL A 26 -6.92 5.61 6.95
CA VAL A 26 -6.46 5.89 5.59
C VAL A 26 -6.04 4.56 4.97
N LEU A 27 -6.72 4.19 3.89
CA LEU A 27 -6.42 2.96 3.18
C LEU A 27 -5.13 3.10 2.39
N VAL A 28 -4.31 2.06 2.42
CA VAL A 28 -3.14 1.98 1.56
C VAL A 28 -3.56 2.19 0.09
N ALA A 29 -4.69 1.62 -0.29
CA ALA A 29 -5.20 1.76 -1.66
C ALA A 29 -5.52 3.20 -2.01
N GLN A 30 -5.96 4.01 -1.05
CA GLN A 30 -6.23 5.43 -1.32
C GLN A 30 -4.95 6.19 -1.65
N LEU A 31 -3.90 5.91 -0.90
CA LEU A 31 -2.61 6.58 -1.12
C LEU A 31 -2.01 6.16 -2.46
N LEU A 32 -2.03 4.88 -2.73
CA LEU A 32 -1.49 4.37 -4.00
C LEU A 32 -2.31 4.86 -5.18
N GLY A 33 -3.64 4.93 -5.02
CA GLY A 33 -4.52 5.43 -6.06
C GLY A 33 -4.26 6.88 -6.39
N ALA A 34 -4.02 7.72 -5.39
CA ALA A 34 -3.72 9.13 -5.61
C ALA A 34 -2.42 9.29 -6.40
N LEU A 35 -1.40 8.52 -6.02
CA LEU A 35 -0.12 8.58 -6.73
C LEU A 35 -0.26 8.05 -8.16
N ALA A 36 -1.02 6.97 -8.34
CA ALA A 36 -1.27 6.43 -9.67
C ALA A 36 -2.03 7.43 -10.55
N GLY A 37 -2.84 8.26 -9.93
CA GLY A 37 -3.60 9.30 -10.65
C GLY A 37 -2.78 10.54 -10.98
N GLY A 38 -1.53 10.60 -10.55
CA GLY A 38 -0.64 11.70 -10.91
C GLY A 38 -0.32 12.66 -9.78
N ASP A 39 -0.87 12.45 -8.58
CA ASP A 39 -0.52 13.31 -7.46
C ASP A 39 0.94 13.12 -7.07
N SER A 40 1.58 14.22 -6.67
CA SER A 40 2.93 14.13 -6.13
C SER A 40 2.89 13.60 -4.69
N ILE A 41 4.05 13.18 -4.21
CA ILE A 41 4.16 12.77 -2.80
C ILE A 41 3.77 13.93 -1.89
N GLU A 42 4.18 15.14 -2.23
CA GLU A 42 3.84 16.32 -1.44
C GLU A 42 2.33 16.54 -1.40
N ASP A 43 1.66 16.37 -2.53
CA ASP A 43 0.21 16.52 -2.58
C ASP A 43 -0.47 15.49 -1.69
N VAL A 44 -0.01 14.26 -1.73
CA VAL A 44 -0.59 13.18 -0.93
C VAL A 44 -0.42 13.46 0.56
N LEU A 45 0.77 13.90 0.96
CA LEU A 45 1.01 14.21 2.36
C LEU A 45 0.20 15.41 2.84
N ALA A 46 -0.07 16.36 1.94
CA ALA A 46 -0.92 17.50 2.27
C ALA A 46 -2.37 17.10 2.41
N ASP A 47 -2.84 16.17 1.57
CA ASP A 47 -4.24 15.73 1.58
C ASP A 47 -4.53 14.78 2.74
N TYR A 48 -3.53 14.09 3.24
CA TYR A 48 -3.68 13.11 4.32
C TYR A 48 -2.75 13.49 5.47
N PRO A 49 -3.11 14.51 6.26
CA PRO A 49 -2.19 15.03 7.28
C PRO A 49 -1.85 14.05 8.39
N SER A 50 -2.62 12.97 8.54
CA SER A 50 -2.30 11.94 9.51
C SER A 50 -1.24 10.96 9.01
N VAL A 51 -0.82 11.08 7.75
CA VAL A 51 0.15 10.19 7.14
C VAL A 51 1.49 10.91 7.06
N THR A 52 2.54 10.26 7.53
CA THR A 52 3.89 10.82 7.48
C THR A 52 4.65 10.29 6.27
N ALA A 53 5.79 10.89 5.98
CA ALA A 53 6.65 10.40 4.91
C ALA A 53 7.12 8.96 5.20
N GLU A 54 7.38 8.66 6.46
CA GLU A 54 7.77 7.30 6.86
C GLU A 54 6.63 6.31 6.63
N ASP A 55 5.40 6.74 6.91
CA ASP A 55 4.23 5.90 6.62
C ASP A 55 4.14 5.60 5.12
N LEU A 56 4.39 6.60 4.30
CA LEU A 56 4.30 6.42 2.86
C LEU A 56 5.40 5.49 2.35
N SER A 57 6.60 5.59 2.91
CA SER A 57 7.67 4.62 2.62
C SER A 57 7.23 3.20 2.94
N ALA A 58 6.56 3.03 4.08
CA ALA A 58 6.06 1.72 4.48
C ALA A 58 4.99 1.22 3.52
N VAL A 59 4.16 2.12 3.00
CA VAL A 59 3.16 1.77 2.00
C VAL A 59 3.82 1.24 0.74
N PHE A 60 4.87 1.90 0.27
CA PHE A 60 5.59 1.44 -0.90
C PHE A 60 6.25 0.08 -0.67
N ALA A 61 6.84 -0.12 0.51
CA ALA A 61 7.46 -1.40 0.84
C ALA A 61 6.42 -2.52 0.87
N PHE A 62 5.26 -2.23 1.42
CA PHE A 62 4.15 -3.18 1.46
C PHE A 62 3.71 -3.55 0.04
N ALA A 63 3.50 -2.54 -0.80
CA ALA A 63 3.08 -2.78 -2.18
C ALA A 63 4.13 -3.56 -2.96
N GLY A 64 5.40 -3.24 -2.74
CA GLY A 64 6.49 -3.93 -3.41
C GLY A 64 6.53 -5.40 -3.05
N SER A 65 6.29 -5.72 -1.77
CA SER A 65 6.26 -7.12 -1.35
C SER A 65 5.08 -7.87 -1.94
N LEU A 66 3.93 -7.23 -2.05
CA LEU A 66 2.79 -7.86 -2.69
C LEU A 66 3.04 -8.13 -4.16
N ALA A 67 3.89 -7.35 -4.80
CA ALA A 67 4.21 -7.53 -6.20
C ALA A 67 5.23 -8.63 -6.44
N GLN A 68 5.82 -9.19 -5.39
CA GLN A 68 6.77 -10.28 -5.53
C GLN A 68 6.03 -11.60 -5.53
N PHE A 69 5.79 -12.15 -6.71
CA PHE A 69 5.08 -13.41 -6.86
C PHE A 69 6.07 -14.53 -7.12
N GLU A 70 6.83 -14.85 -6.11
CA GLU A 70 7.94 -15.80 -6.28
C GLU A 70 7.45 -17.21 -6.58
N ASP A 71 6.29 -17.55 -6.04
CA ASP A 71 5.77 -18.90 -6.18
C ASP A 71 4.80 -19.05 -7.33
N ILE A 72 4.61 -18.01 -8.11
CA ILE A 72 3.66 -18.07 -9.22
C ILE A 72 4.41 -18.53 -10.47
N PRO A 73 3.98 -19.63 -11.05
CA PRO A 73 4.59 -20.08 -12.30
C PRO A 73 4.16 -19.16 -13.43
N TYR A 74 5.12 -18.58 -14.10
CA TYR A 74 4.85 -17.75 -15.24
C TYR A 74 4.79 -18.57 -16.48
N SER A 75 3.77 -18.37 -17.27
CA SER A 75 3.77 -18.87 -18.63
C SER A 75 4.31 -17.77 -19.53
N GLU A 76 4.80 -18.15 -20.68
CA GLU A 76 5.32 -17.18 -21.62
C GLU A 76 4.23 -16.25 -22.11
N SER A 77 3.00 -16.75 -22.14
CA SER A 77 1.88 -15.91 -22.55
C SER A 77 1.63 -14.78 -21.58
N VAL A 78 1.94 -14.96 -20.30
CA VAL A 78 1.81 -13.88 -19.32
C VAL A 78 2.87 -12.84 -19.56
N VAL A 79 4.07 -13.27 -19.89
CA VAL A 79 5.18 -12.36 -20.11
C VAL A 79 4.99 -11.54 -21.38
N ALA A 80 4.26 -12.07 -22.32
CA ALA A 80 4.06 -11.43 -23.62
C ALA A 80 3.19 -10.17 -23.52
N LEU A 81 2.60 -9.93 -22.38
CA LEU A 81 1.83 -8.71 -22.22
C LEU A 81 2.75 -7.50 -22.22
#